data_854aebddb877a5b98cb15aa69ef2c9d7
#
_entry.id   854aebddb877a5b98cb15aa69ef2c9d7
#
_cell.length_a   1.000
_cell.length_b   1.000
_cell.length_c   1.000
_cell.angle_alpha   90.00
_cell.angle_beta   90.00
_cell.angle_gamma   90.00
#
_symmetry.space_group_name_H-M   'P 1'
#
loop_
_entity.id
_entity.type
_entity.pdbx_description
1 polymer ?
#
loop_
_entity_poly.entity_id
_entity_poly.type
_entity_poly.pdbx_seq_one_letter_code
_entity_poly.pdbx_strand_id
1 'polypeptide(L)'
;YYTKFCHKWKGAFAMKIVLLNVEQAQSIYRSQMVRDFPESELKPFASVQGMMTRGLYEPLAFYDEAGALMAYAWQAVLPQCRNVLLDYFAVLPQYRGSGVGTAVLKELAAYYAPCKQSLIIECEHPAEAPEPAVARRRIGFYLRAGAHAAAMESRLFGVRYQIYSLPAGGLAKDEEIHRDLQELYRTMVPEPYYRGNVNFFGA
;
A
#
# COMPACT_ATOMS: atom_id res chain seq x y z
N TYR A 1 -4.78 1.44 -22.89
CA TYR A 1 -4.37 0.10 -23.35
C TYR A 1 -3.24 -0.38 -22.43
N TYR A 2 -3.54 -1.01 -21.28
CA TYR A 2 -2.56 -1.68 -20.45
C TYR A 2 -2.59 -3.17 -20.74
N THR A 3 -1.56 -3.65 -21.41
CA THR A 3 -1.33 -5.06 -21.68
C THR A 3 -1.10 -5.79 -20.34
N LYS A 4 -1.84 -6.88 -20.11
CA LYS A 4 -1.65 -7.79 -18.98
C LYS A 4 -0.19 -8.26 -18.92
N PHE A 5 0.63 -7.65 -18.06
CA PHE A 5 1.96 -8.16 -17.79
C PHE A 5 1.89 -9.29 -16.76
N CYS A 6 2.01 -10.52 -17.26
CA CYS A 6 2.35 -11.67 -16.45
C CYS A 6 3.88 -11.68 -16.31
N HIS A 7 4.43 -11.02 -15.31
CA HIS A 7 5.86 -11.10 -15.04
C HIS A 7 6.15 -12.40 -14.28
N LYS A 8 6.88 -13.33 -14.95
CA LYS A 8 7.51 -14.46 -14.26
C LYS A 8 8.86 -14.00 -13.73
N TRP A 9 8.96 -13.83 -12.43
CA TRP A 9 10.23 -13.53 -11.80
C TRP A 9 11.00 -14.80 -11.40
N LYS A 10 12.36 -14.79 -11.58
CA LYS A 10 13.27 -15.86 -11.19
C LYS A 10 13.99 -15.50 -9.88
N GLY A 11 13.25 -15.17 -8.81
CA GLY A 11 13.77 -14.97 -7.47
C GLY A 11 13.57 -16.19 -6.57
N ALA A 12 13.87 -16.06 -5.28
CA ALA A 12 13.71 -17.13 -4.29
C ALA A 12 12.25 -17.65 -4.17
N PHE A 13 11.28 -16.90 -4.71
CA PHE A 13 9.87 -17.27 -4.81
C PHE A 13 9.39 -16.94 -6.21
N ALA A 14 9.06 -17.96 -7.02
CA ALA A 14 8.34 -17.75 -8.27
C ALA A 14 6.92 -17.28 -7.91
N MET A 15 6.56 -16.04 -8.28
CA MET A 15 5.24 -15.49 -8.01
C MET A 15 4.64 -14.85 -9.25
N LYS A 16 3.32 -14.90 -9.32
CA LYS A 16 2.51 -14.25 -10.37
C LYS A 16 1.78 -13.06 -9.77
N ILE A 17 2.01 -11.88 -10.34
CA ILE A 17 1.28 -10.65 -9.99
C ILE A 17 0.03 -10.56 -10.86
N VAL A 18 -1.11 -10.28 -10.24
CA VAL A 18 -2.39 -10.12 -10.92
C VAL A 18 -3.04 -8.82 -10.48
N LEU A 19 -3.29 -7.92 -11.43
CA LEU A 19 -4.19 -6.79 -11.23
C LEU A 19 -5.63 -7.32 -11.21
N LEU A 20 -6.30 -7.14 -10.08
CA LEU A 20 -7.62 -7.70 -9.86
C LEU A 20 -8.71 -6.86 -10.54
N ASN A 21 -9.70 -7.52 -11.09
CA ASN A 21 -10.96 -6.87 -11.44
C ASN A 21 -11.83 -6.67 -10.17
N VAL A 22 -12.96 -5.98 -10.30
CA VAL A 22 -13.84 -5.64 -9.17
C VAL A 22 -14.33 -6.90 -8.43
N GLU A 23 -14.72 -7.95 -9.15
CA GLU A 23 -15.23 -9.19 -8.56
C GLU A 23 -14.14 -9.93 -7.77
N GLN A 24 -12.94 -10.02 -8.34
CA GLN A 24 -11.78 -10.63 -7.68
C GLN A 24 -11.35 -9.84 -6.44
N ALA A 25 -11.32 -8.51 -6.54
CA ALA A 25 -11.02 -7.63 -5.40
C ALA A 25 -12.07 -7.80 -4.30
N GLN A 26 -13.37 -7.84 -4.65
CA GLN A 26 -14.44 -8.06 -3.68
C GLN A 26 -14.31 -9.41 -2.98
N SER A 27 -13.90 -10.45 -3.70
CA SER A 27 -13.66 -11.78 -3.13
C SER A 27 -12.55 -11.74 -2.08
N ILE A 28 -11.39 -11.10 -2.39
CA ILE A 28 -10.28 -10.93 -1.42
C ILE A 28 -10.70 -10.04 -0.26
N TYR A 29 -11.42 -8.95 -0.51
CA TYR A 29 -11.92 -8.07 0.53
C TYR A 29 -12.74 -8.85 1.57
N ARG A 30 -13.73 -9.62 1.11
CA ARG A 30 -14.63 -10.39 1.99
C ARG A 30 -13.95 -11.58 2.68
N SER A 31 -13.01 -12.25 2.00
CA SER A 31 -12.41 -13.49 2.50
C SER A 31 -11.14 -13.27 3.30
N GLN A 32 -10.38 -12.21 3.04
CA GLN A 32 -9.07 -11.96 3.64
C GLN A 32 -9.03 -10.63 4.41
N MET A 33 -9.35 -9.49 3.77
CA MET A 33 -9.12 -8.17 4.37
C MET A 33 -9.91 -7.96 5.65
N VAL A 34 -11.17 -8.44 5.71
CA VAL A 34 -12.00 -8.38 6.93
C VAL A 34 -11.42 -9.17 8.12
N ARG A 35 -10.44 -10.04 7.91
CA ARG A 35 -9.72 -10.78 8.95
C ARG A 35 -8.35 -10.17 9.26
N ASP A 36 -7.71 -9.57 8.24
CA ASP A 36 -6.35 -9.06 8.35
C ASP A 36 -6.31 -7.62 8.91
N PHE A 37 -7.41 -6.86 8.77
CA PHE A 37 -7.51 -5.46 9.21
C PHE A 37 -8.73 -5.23 10.12
N PRO A 38 -8.61 -4.37 11.16
CA PRO A 38 -9.77 -3.93 11.94
C PRO A 38 -10.81 -3.23 11.05
N GLU A 39 -12.07 -3.34 11.40
CA GLU A 39 -13.18 -2.69 10.66
C GLU A 39 -12.98 -1.16 10.55
N SER A 40 -12.42 -0.54 11.57
CA SER A 40 -12.12 0.90 11.61
C SER A 40 -11.05 1.36 10.60
N GLU A 41 -10.22 0.44 10.11
CA GLU A 41 -9.20 0.72 9.09
C GLU A 41 -9.68 0.40 7.67
N LEU A 42 -10.76 -0.36 7.55
CA LEU A 42 -11.25 -0.79 6.25
C LEU A 42 -12.13 0.27 5.59
N LYS A 43 -11.72 0.73 4.41
CA LYS A 43 -12.59 1.53 3.54
C LYS A 43 -13.78 0.67 3.09
N PRO A 44 -15.02 1.21 3.06
CA PRO A 44 -16.14 0.50 2.46
C PRO A 44 -15.82 0.04 1.04
N PHE A 45 -16.12 -1.21 0.70
CA PHE A 45 -15.77 -1.75 -0.63
C PHE A 45 -16.35 -0.92 -1.78
N ALA A 46 -17.53 -0.33 -1.61
CA ALA A 46 -18.12 0.57 -2.60
C ALA A 46 -17.21 1.77 -2.95
N SER A 47 -16.50 2.33 -1.94
CA SER A 47 -15.53 3.41 -2.15
C SER A 47 -14.32 2.92 -2.96
N VAL A 48 -13.79 1.73 -2.62
CA VAL A 48 -12.70 1.09 -3.36
C VAL A 48 -13.13 0.82 -4.81
N GLN A 49 -14.30 0.22 -5.02
CA GLN A 49 -14.87 -0.05 -6.33
C GLN A 49 -15.00 1.23 -7.17
N GLY A 50 -15.50 2.32 -6.58
CA GLY A 50 -15.62 3.60 -7.24
C GLY A 50 -14.26 4.17 -7.69
N MET A 51 -13.21 3.98 -6.90
CA MET A 51 -11.85 4.37 -7.29
C MET A 51 -11.27 3.45 -8.36
N MET A 52 -11.47 2.13 -8.27
CA MET A 52 -11.06 1.18 -9.31
C MET A 52 -11.68 1.52 -10.67
N THR A 53 -12.98 1.80 -10.70
CA THR A 53 -13.71 2.16 -11.94
C THR A 53 -13.15 3.42 -12.59
N ARG A 54 -12.63 4.36 -11.78
CA ARG A 54 -11.97 5.58 -12.27
C ARG A 54 -10.48 5.39 -12.62
N GLY A 55 -9.92 4.19 -12.43
CA GLY A 55 -8.50 3.90 -12.63
C GLY A 55 -7.58 4.57 -11.61
N LEU A 56 -8.10 4.86 -10.40
CA LEU A 56 -7.38 5.55 -9.32
C LEU A 56 -6.96 4.60 -8.19
N TYR A 57 -7.25 3.31 -8.34
CA TYR A 57 -6.94 2.29 -7.34
C TYR A 57 -6.62 0.97 -8.01
N GLU A 58 -5.49 0.40 -7.66
CA GLU A 58 -4.96 -0.84 -8.25
C GLU A 58 -4.81 -1.92 -7.17
N PRO A 59 -5.80 -2.80 -6.99
CA PRO A 59 -5.66 -3.96 -6.13
C PRO A 59 -4.83 -5.03 -6.83
N LEU A 60 -3.66 -5.34 -6.29
CA LEU A 60 -2.78 -6.41 -6.77
C LEU A 60 -2.85 -7.62 -5.84
N ALA A 61 -2.80 -8.80 -6.41
CA ALA A 61 -2.67 -10.08 -5.71
C ALA A 61 -1.44 -10.85 -6.21
N PHE A 62 -0.81 -11.58 -5.32
CA PHE A 62 0.42 -12.33 -5.54
C PHE A 62 0.14 -13.81 -5.30
N TYR A 63 0.31 -14.62 -6.33
CA TYR A 63 0.05 -16.05 -6.31
C TYR A 63 1.35 -16.83 -6.50
N ASP A 64 1.44 -18.00 -5.89
CA ASP A 64 2.50 -18.96 -6.17
C ASP A 64 2.30 -19.69 -7.52
N GLU A 65 3.22 -20.58 -7.86
CA GLU A 65 3.14 -21.37 -9.09
C GLU A 65 1.94 -22.32 -9.14
N ALA A 66 1.45 -22.76 -8.00
CA ALA A 66 0.26 -23.60 -7.90
C ALA A 66 -1.05 -22.80 -7.98
N GLY A 67 -0.97 -21.47 -8.02
CA GLY A 67 -2.12 -20.57 -8.06
C GLY A 67 -2.72 -20.27 -6.69
N ALA A 68 -2.00 -20.58 -5.60
CA ALA A 68 -2.44 -20.22 -4.25
C ALA A 68 -2.09 -18.75 -3.94
N LEU A 69 -3.02 -18.02 -3.32
CA LEU A 69 -2.81 -16.64 -2.90
C LEU A 69 -1.78 -16.59 -1.76
N MET A 70 -0.70 -15.82 -1.97
CA MET A 70 0.37 -15.63 -0.99
C MET A 70 0.24 -14.32 -0.24
N ALA A 71 -0.09 -13.25 -0.96
CA ALA A 71 -0.18 -11.89 -0.45
C ALA A 71 -1.09 -11.05 -1.34
N TYR A 72 -1.49 -9.91 -0.83
CA TYR A 72 -2.15 -8.87 -1.62
C TYR A 72 -1.63 -7.49 -1.19
N ALA A 73 -1.60 -6.57 -2.16
CA ALA A 73 -1.21 -5.19 -1.95
C ALA A 73 -2.14 -4.30 -2.78
N TRP A 74 -2.78 -3.34 -2.14
CA TRP A 74 -3.75 -2.45 -2.77
C TRP A 74 -3.25 -1.02 -2.69
N GLN A 75 -3.25 -0.34 -3.82
CA GLN A 75 -2.61 0.95 -3.98
C GLN A 75 -3.59 2.00 -4.48
N ALA A 76 -3.50 3.20 -3.92
CA ALA A 76 -4.06 4.39 -4.54
C ALA A 76 -3.03 4.98 -5.52
N VAL A 77 -3.44 5.15 -6.77
CA VAL A 77 -2.58 5.56 -7.89
C VAL A 77 -3.23 6.72 -8.62
N LEU A 78 -2.61 7.90 -8.58
CA LEU A 78 -3.07 9.04 -9.37
C LEU A 78 -2.10 9.32 -10.52
N PRO A 79 -2.61 9.59 -11.74
CA PRO A 79 -1.74 9.88 -12.90
C PRO A 79 -0.79 11.05 -12.65
N GLN A 80 -1.25 12.10 -11.98
CA GLN A 80 -0.48 13.31 -11.68
C GLN A 80 0.52 13.17 -10.53
N CYS A 81 0.38 12.14 -9.67
CA CYS A 81 1.30 11.89 -8.57
C CYS A 81 2.50 11.07 -9.04
N ARG A 82 3.68 11.43 -8.58
CA ARG A 82 4.93 10.71 -8.86
C ARG A 82 5.08 9.47 -7.98
N ASN A 83 4.37 9.43 -6.86
CA ASN A 83 4.41 8.35 -5.89
C ASN A 83 3.06 7.62 -5.82
N VAL A 84 3.07 6.41 -5.26
CA VAL A 84 1.91 5.55 -5.07
C VAL A 84 1.70 5.35 -3.59
N LEU A 85 0.47 5.43 -3.09
CA LEU A 85 0.19 5.07 -1.69
C LEU A 85 -0.08 3.55 -1.60
N LEU A 86 0.74 2.84 -0.84
CA LEU A 86 0.47 1.46 -0.44
C LEU A 86 -0.57 1.48 0.69
N ASP A 87 -1.84 1.41 0.31
CA ASP A 87 -2.98 1.59 1.22
C ASP A 87 -3.24 0.35 2.08
N TYR A 88 -3.18 -0.85 1.49
CA TYR A 88 -3.26 -2.12 2.20
C TYR A 88 -2.19 -3.09 1.74
N PHE A 89 -1.57 -3.78 2.69
CA PHE A 89 -0.62 -4.84 2.39
C PHE A 89 -0.71 -5.96 3.43
N ALA A 90 -0.93 -7.18 2.97
CA ALA A 90 -0.91 -8.35 3.85
C ALA A 90 -0.29 -9.56 3.17
N VAL A 91 0.44 -10.35 3.96
CA VAL A 91 0.93 -11.68 3.62
C VAL A 91 0.08 -12.69 4.37
N LEU A 92 -0.44 -13.70 3.69
CA LEU A 92 -1.29 -14.71 4.29
C LEU A 92 -0.52 -15.48 5.39
N PRO A 93 -1.20 -15.91 6.47
CA PRO A 93 -0.54 -16.48 7.66
C PRO A 93 0.47 -17.59 7.36
N GLN A 94 0.13 -18.51 6.45
CA GLN A 94 0.98 -19.65 6.08
C GLN A 94 2.29 -19.26 5.36
N TYR A 95 2.39 -18.03 4.86
CA TYR A 95 3.58 -17.52 4.17
C TYR A 95 4.36 -16.49 5.00
N ARG A 96 3.90 -16.16 6.22
CA ARG A 96 4.59 -15.22 7.11
C ARG A 96 5.90 -15.82 7.63
N GLY A 97 6.91 -14.96 7.84
CA GLY A 97 8.22 -15.38 8.35
C GLY A 97 9.14 -16.07 7.34
N SER A 98 8.69 -16.35 6.12
CA SER A 98 9.45 -17.03 5.07
C SER A 98 10.19 -16.10 4.09
N GLY A 99 10.06 -14.76 4.27
CA GLY A 99 10.65 -13.78 3.34
C GLY A 99 9.70 -13.34 2.21
N VAL A 100 8.53 -13.96 2.06
CA VAL A 100 7.53 -13.61 1.03
C VAL A 100 7.18 -12.13 1.06
N GLY A 101 6.95 -11.53 2.23
CA GLY A 101 6.61 -10.11 2.33
C GLY A 101 7.67 -9.19 1.72
N THR A 102 8.95 -9.45 1.97
CA THR A 102 10.04 -8.68 1.36
C THR A 102 10.13 -8.90 -0.15
N ALA A 103 9.90 -10.12 -0.61
CA ALA A 103 9.87 -10.44 -2.04
C ALA A 103 8.72 -9.70 -2.74
N VAL A 104 7.51 -9.70 -2.14
CA VAL A 104 6.35 -8.98 -2.67
C VAL A 104 6.61 -7.48 -2.76
N LEU A 105 7.22 -6.85 -1.74
CA LEU A 105 7.55 -5.41 -1.79
C LEU A 105 8.55 -5.09 -2.90
N LYS A 106 9.54 -5.96 -3.15
CA LYS A 106 10.48 -5.79 -4.27
C LYS A 106 9.79 -5.88 -5.62
N GLU A 107 8.89 -6.86 -5.79
CA GLU A 107 8.10 -6.99 -7.00
C GLU A 107 7.16 -5.80 -7.21
N LEU A 108 6.55 -5.32 -6.14
CA LEU A 108 5.68 -4.15 -6.19
C LEU A 108 6.46 -2.89 -6.60
N ALA A 109 7.66 -2.71 -6.04
CA ALA A 109 8.55 -1.62 -6.45
C ALA A 109 8.95 -1.75 -7.92
N ALA A 110 9.32 -2.95 -8.38
CA ALA A 110 9.65 -3.21 -9.79
C ALA A 110 8.45 -2.97 -10.72
N TYR A 111 7.23 -3.33 -10.29
CA TYR A 111 5.99 -3.10 -11.04
C TYR A 111 5.75 -1.61 -11.30
N TYR A 112 6.02 -0.74 -10.31
CA TYR A 112 5.82 0.70 -10.42
C TYR A 112 7.04 1.46 -10.96
N ALA A 113 8.24 0.89 -10.96
CA ALA A 113 9.48 1.55 -11.39
C ALA A 113 9.42 2.26 -12.76
N PRO A 114 8.71 1.73 -13.79
CA PRO A 114 8.62 2.41 -15.09
C PRO A 114 7.85 3.72 -15.08
N CYS A 115 6.97 3.95 -14.10
CA CYS A 115 6.02 5.08 -14.12
C CYS A 115 5.94 5.88 -12.82
N LYS A 116 6.50 5.37 -11.71
CA LYS A 116 6.43 5.99 -10.39
C LYS A 116 7.81 6.02 -9.72
N GLN A 117 8.03 6.99 -8.84
CA GLN A 117 9.29 7.11 -8.10
C GLN A 117 9.35 6.17 -6.92
N SER A 118 8.32 6.16 -6.09
CA SER A 118 8.30 5.36 -4.87
C SER A 118 6.88 4.93 -4.45
N LEU A 119 6.85 3.98 -3.51
CA LEU A 119 5.65 3.65 -2.76
C LEU A 119 5.70 4.36 -1.41
N ILE A 120 4.68 5.14 -1.11
CA ILE A 120 4.48 5.76 0.20
C ILE A 120 3.83 4.74 1.11
N ILE A 121 4.34 4.61 2.32
CA ILE A 121 3.89 3.65 3.33
C ILE A 121 3.60 4.42 4.61
N GLU A 122 2.42 4.23 5.17
CA GLU A 122 1.99 4.81 6.42
C GLU A 122 2.08 3.74 7.52
N CYS A 123 2.83 4.02 8.57
CA CYS A 123 2.94 3.15 9.74
C CYS A 123 2.46 3.89 10.98
N GLU A 124 1.58 3.29 11.76
CA GLU A 124 1.17 3.86 13.05
C GLU A 124 2.38 4.27 13.87
N HIS A 125 2.32 5.47 14.45
CA HIS A 125 3.40 5.98 15.28
C HIS A 125 3.48 5.17 16.60
N PRO A 126 4.65 4.55 16.93
CA PRO A 126 4.76 3.64 18.07
C PRO A 126 4.42 4.26 19.43
N ALA A 127 4.52 5.59 19.55
CA ALA A 127 4.17 6.29 20.81
C ALA A 127 2.66 6.37 21.04
N GLU A 128 1.83 6.24 20.00
CA GLU A 128 0.38 6.36 20.09
C GLU A 128 -0.36 5.08 19.64
N ALA A 129 0.38 4.11 19.08
CA ALA A 129 -0.20 2.84 18.63
C ALA A 129 -0.73 2.03 19.84
N PRO A 130 -1.90 1.37 19.70
CA PRO A 130 -2.42 0.48 20.74
C PRO A 130 -1.44 -0.63 21.13
N GLU A 131 -0.68 -1.14 20.15
CA GLU A 131 0.37 -2.15 20.32
C GLU A 131 1.73 -1.62 19.83
N PRO A 132 2.49 -0.85 20.64
CA PRO A 132 3.74 -0.24 20.21
C PRO A 132 4.80 -1.23 19.70
N ALA A 133 4.80 -2.45 20.21
CA ALA A 133 5.73 -3.51 19.76
C ALA A 133 5.40 -3.98 18.34
N VAL A 134 4.12 -4.08 17.99
CA VAL A 134 3.66 -4.43 16.65
C VAL A 134 3.99 -3.32 15.66
N ALA A 135 3.73 -2.05 16.02
CA ALA A 135 4.07 -0.89 15.21
C ALA A 135 5.58 -0.84 14.90
N ARG A 136 6.45 -0.99 15.92
CA ARG A 136 7.91 -1.06 15.73
C ARG A 136 8.35 -2.22 14.85
N ARG A 137 7.73 -3.39 15.00
CA ARG A 137 8.04 -4.56 14.16
C ARG A 137 7.66 -4.33 12.70
N ARG A 138 6.50 -3.69 12.44
CA ARG A 138 6.03 -3.31 11.10
C ARG A 138 6.99 -2.31 10.45
N ILE A 139 7.38 -1.26 11.16
CA ILE A 139 8.39 -0.29 10.71
C ILE A 139 9.71 -0.99 10.37
N GLY A 140 10.22 -1.81 11.29
CA GLY A 140 11.46 -2.57 11.06
C GLY A 140 11.39 -3.50 9.84
N PHE A 141 10.22 -4.04 9.54
CA PHE A 141 10.00 -4.83 8.33
C PHE A 141 10.18 -3.97 7.05
N TYR A 142 9.54 -2.81 6.98
CA TYR A 142 9.65 -1.93 5.81
C TYR A 142 11.08 -1.36 5.64
N LEU A 143 11.73 -0.97 6.73
CA LEU A 143 13.14 -0.52 6.69
C LEU A 143 14.07 -1.61 6.15
N ARG A 144 13.92 -2.87 6.60
CA ARG A 144 14.71 -3.99 6.06
C ARG A 144 14.39 -4.30 4.60
N ALA A 145 13.20 -3.97 4.13
CA ALA A 145 12.83 -4.08 2.71
C ALA A 145 13.40 -2.95 1.85
N GLY A 146 14.06 -1.95 2.44
CA GLY A 146 14.69 -0.84 1.75
C GLY A 146 13.89 0.46 1.77
N ALA A 147 12.84 0.55 2.59
CA ALA A 147 12.14 1.82 2.78
C ALA A 147 12.97 2.80 3.62
N HIS A 148 12.76 4.09 3.40
CA HIS A 148 13.39 5.20 4.13
C HIS A 148 12.31 6.01 4.84
N ALA A 149 12.62 6.51 6.04
CA ALA A 149 11.71 7.43 6.73
C ALA A 149 11.70 8.78 5.99
N ALA A 150 10.51 9.33 5.77
CA ALA A 150 10.33 10.71 5.36
C ALA A 150 10.34 11.63 6.59
N ALA A 151 10.78 12.88 6.43
CA ALA A 151 10.79 13.88 7.51
C ALA A 151 9.39 14.47 7.72
N MET A 152 8.36 13.65 7.71
CA MET A 152 6.97 14.05 7.87
C MET A 152 6.15 12.97 8.57
N GLU A 153 5.03 13.40 9.12
CA GLU A 153 4.04 12.56 9.76
C GLU A 153 2.64 12.95 9.28
N SER A 154 1.66 12.10 9.55
CA SER A 154 0.25 12.42 9.32
C SER A 154 -0.59 12.06 10.53
N ARG A 155 -1.77 12.71 10.64
CA ARG A 155 -2.86 12.30 11.53
C ARG A 155 -4.10 12.12 10.67
N LEU A 156 -4.51 10.86 10.55
CA LEU A 156 -5.59 10.44 9.67
C LEU A 156 -6.68 9.79 10.53
N PHE A 157 -7.88 10.38 10.55
CA PHE A 157 -9.00 9.88 11.35
C PHE A 157 -8.63 9.61 12.82
N GLY A 158 -7.82 10.50 13.40
CA GLY A 158 -7.38 10.41 14.79
C GLY A 158 -6.09 9.60 15.01
N VAL A 159 -5.69 8.74 14.08
CA VAL A 159 -4.48 7.91 14.18
C VAL A 159 -3.27 8.68 13.66
N ARG A 160 -2.16 8.64 14.39
CA ARG A 160 -0.88 9.25 14.00
C ARG A 160 -0.01 8.24 13.27
N TYR A 161 0.53 8.65 12.13
CA TYR A 161 1.41 7.82 11.30
C TYR A 161 2.77 8.47 11.08
N GLN A 162 3.80 7.64 11.06
CA GLN A 162 5.10 7.94 10.45
C GLN A 162 5.05 7.54 8.98
N ILE A 163 5.64 8.38 8.12
CA ILE A 163 5.64 8.16 6.68
C ILE A 163 6.98 7.57 6.24
N TYR A 164 6.90 6.58 5.38
CA TYR A 164 8.05 5.92 4.77
C TYR A 164 7.91 5.93 3.25
N SER A 165 9.05 5.89 2.56
CA SER A 165 9.13 5.80 1.11
C SER A 165 9.96 4.59 0.72
N LEU A 166 9.38 3.66 -0.04
CA LEU A 166 10.09 2.54 -0.64
C LEU A 166 10.41 2.90 -2.09
N PRO A 167 11.70 3.05 -2.47
CA PRO A 167 12.09 3.39 -3.83
C PRO A 167 11.59 2.37 -4.85
N ALA A 168 11.08 2.87 -5.99
CA ALA A 168 10.68 2.10 -7.16
C ALA A 168 11.52 2.54 -8.37
N GLY A 169 11.13 3.60 -9.08
CA GLY A 169 11.88 4.19 -10.18
C GLY A 169 12.91 5.24 -9.73
N GLY A 170 12.94 5.61 -8.46
CA GLY A 170 13.87 6.61 -7.90
C GLY A 170 13.61 6.88 -6.43
N LEU A 171 14.34 7.84 -5.88
CA LEU A 171 14.14 8.35 -4.54
C LEU A 171 13.17 9.54 -4.59
N ALA A 172 12.10 9.49 -3.82
CA ALA A 172 11.20 10.62 -3.66
C ALA A 172 11.74 11.59 -2.60
N LYS A 173 11.56 12.89 -2.83
CA LYS A 173 11.84 13.95 -1.85
C LYS A 173 10.63 14.11 -0.93
N ASP A 174 10.87 14.58 0.30
CA ASP A 174 9.82 14.75 1.30
C ASP A 174 8.72 15.71 0.83
N GLU A 175 9.07 16.79 0.12
CA GLU A 175 8.10 17.74 -0.43
C GLU A 175 7.21 17.10 -1.54
N GLU A 176 7.79 16.16 -2.32
CA GLU A 176 7.03 15.42 -3.33
C GLU A 176 6.08 14.41 -2.66
N ILE A 177 6.54 13.72 -1.63
CA ILE A 177 5.72 12.79 -0.84
C ILE A 177 4.56 13.54 -0.19
N HIS A 178 4.84 14.70 0.43
CA HIS A 178 3.84 15.53 1.09
C HIS A 178 2.75 15.98 0.11
N ARG A 179 3.15 16.56 -1.03
CA ARG A 179 2.24 17.01 -2.09
C ARG A 179 1.38 15.86 -2.60
N ASP A 180 2.00 14.72 -2.90
CA ASP A 180 1.30 13.56 -3.45
C ASP A 180 0.33 12.93 -2.45
N LEU A 181 0.69 12.86 -1.15
CA LEU A 181 -0.22 12.43 -0.08
C LEU A 181 -1.44 13.35 0.04
N GLN A 182 -1.24 14.66 0.01
CA GLN A 182 -2.36 15.61 0.03
C GLN A 182 -3.32 15.38 -1.13
N GLU A 183 -2.79 15.19 -2.34
CA GLU A 183 -3.59 14.98 -3.55
C GLU A 183 -4.31 13.63 -3.52
N LEU A 184 -3.62 12.57 -3.10
CA LEU A 184 -4.20 11.24 -2.91
C LEU A 184 -5.37 11.28 -1.93
N TYR A 185 -5.16 11.87 -0.75
CA TYR A 185 -6.21 11.94 0.27
C TYR A 185 -7.37 12.85 -0.13
N ARG A 186 -7.14 13.98 -0.82
CA ARG A 186 -8.22 14.81 -1.37
C ARG A 186 -9.06 14.06 -2.39
N THR A 187 -8.46 13.14 -3.13
CA THR A 187 -9.16 12.33 -4.12
C THR A 187 -9.94 11.17 -3.50
N MET A 188 -9.38 10.56 -2.44
CA MET A 188 -9.96 9.39 -1.77
C MET A 188 -11.03 9.74 -0.73
N VAL A 189 -10.87 10.88 -0.05
CA VAL A 189 -11.72 11.27 1.08
C VAL A 189 -12.64 12.40 0.68
N PRO A 190 -13.97 12.24 0.79
CA PRO A 190 -14.92 13.32 0.51
C PRO A 190 -14.65 14.56 1.39
N GLU A 191 -14.83 15.75 0.80
CA GLU A 191 -14.46 17.04 1.38
C GLU A 191 -14.92 17.26 2.83
N PRO A 192 -16.16 16.94 3.25
CA PRO A 192 -16.56 17.15 4.64
C PRO A 192 -15.71 16.36 5.64
N TYR A 193 -15.23 15.20 5.24
CA TYR A 193 -14.40 14.32 6.09
C TYR A 193 -12.91 14.67 5.99
N TYR A 194 -12.45 15.17 4.84
CA TYR A 194 -11.06 15.53 4.65
C TYR A 194 -10.59 16.60 5.63
N ARG A 195 -11.30 17.75 5.71
CA ARG A 195 -10.89 18.91 6.51
C ARG A 195 -10.73 18.63 8.01
N GLY A 196 -11.57 17.75 8.54
CA GLY A 196 -11.55 17.43 9.97
C GLY A 196 -10.63 16.27 10.36
N ASN A 197 -10.22 15.45 9.38
CA ASN A 197 -9.61 14.15 9.69
C ASN A 197 -8.28 13.88 8.99
N VAL A 198 -7.84 14.75 8.06
CA VAL A 198 -6.60 14.55 7.32
C VAL A 198 -5.65 15.70 7.56
N ASN A 199 -4.58 15.45 8.29
CA ASN A 199 -3.56 16.44 8.62
C ASN A 199 -2.17 15.86 8.32
N PHE A 200 -1.33 16.66 7.66
CA PHE A 200 0.08 16.36 7.42
C PHE A 200 0.94 17.42 8.09
N PHE A 201 2.05 17.01 8.73
CA PHE A 201 2.96 17.89 9.44
C PHE A 201 4.41 17.41 9.35
N GLY A 202 5.37 18.35 9.44
CA GLY A 202 6.76 18.12 9.07
C GLY A 202 6.95 18.29 7.56
N ALA A 203 8.21 18.43 7.12
CA ALA A 203 8.75 18.75 5.79
C ALA A 203 8.64 20.22 5.40
#